data_2de704eb24719f09a817a3f147e32c13
#
_entry.id   2de704eb24719f09a817a3f147e32c13
#
_cell.length_a   1.000
_cell.length_b   1.000
_cell.length_c   1.000
_cell.angle_alpha   90.00
_cell.angle_beta   90.00
_cell.angle_gamma   90.00
#
_symmetry.space_group_name_H-M   'P 1'
#
loop_
_entity.id
_entity.type
_entity.pdbx_description
1 polymer ?
#
loop_
_entity_poly.entity_id
_entity_poly.type
_entity_poly.pdbx_seq_one_letter_code
_entity_poly.pdbx_strand_id
1 'polypeptide(L)'
;EIINLNFLKKQFQAQSEHKITKYTLDLNSRKISFENKSLNLTEKESDLILFINSHKRADLKKIQKRVWGHSNDLETHTVETHIYRLRKKMKDKFGDNKFILSLKNGYKIN
;
A
#
# COMPACT_ATOMS: atom_id res chain seq x y z
N GLU A 1 4.03 -17.98 -11.79
CA GLU A 1 4.66 -17.97 -10.48
C GLU A 1 4.02 -16.99 -9.54
N ILE A 2 3.75 -17.42 -8.34
CA ILE A 2 3.08 -16.59 -7.36
C ILE A 2 4.10 -16.04 -6.38
N ILE A 3 4.31 -14.73 -6.42
CA ILE A 3 5.17 -14.05 -5.47
C ILE A 3 4.29 -13.57 -4.33
N ASN A 4 4.52 -14.08 -3.12
CA ASN A 4 3.76 -13.64 -1.96
C ASN A 4 4.36 -12.37 -1.36
N LEU A 5 3.58 -11.71 -0.51
CA LEU A 5 4.00 -10.45 0.07
C LEU A 5 5.25 -10.58 0.94
N ASN A 6 5.41 -11.70 1.66
CA ASN A 6 6.60 -11.91 2.48
C ASN A 6 7.87 -11.96 1.65
N PHE A 7 7.80 -12.58 0.49
CA PHE A 7 8.94 -12.63 -0.42
C PHE A 7 9.30 -11.23 -0.92
N LEU A 8 8.29 -10.46 -1.32
CA LEU A 8 8.50 -9.08 -1.76
C LEU A 8 9.12 -8.24 -0.65
N LYS A 9 8.64 -8.38 0.59
CA LYS A 9 9.18 -7.64 1.72
C LYS A 9 10.64 -7.99 1.97
N LYS A 10 11.02 -9.25 1.87
CA LYS A 10 12.41 -9.66 2.04
C LYS A 10 13.31 -9.03 0.99
N GLN A 11 12.88 -9.02 -0.26
CA GLN A 11 13.65 -8.40 -1.33
C GLN A 11 13.79 -6.90 -1.12
N PHE A 12 12.68 -6.25 -0.74
CA PHE A 12 12.68 -4.81 -0.62
C PHE A 12 13.34 -4.31 0.65
N GLN A 13 13.40 -5.11 1.70
CA GLN A 13 14.09 -4.73 2.94
C GLN A 13 15.60 -4.69 2.79
N ALA A 14 16.15 -5.36 1.81
CA ALA A 14 17.57 -5.19 1.48
C ALA A 14 17.85 -3.75 1.08
N GLN A 15 16.83 -3.06 0.59
CA GLN A 15 16.85 -1.65 0.28
C GLN A 15 15.71 -1.01 1.08
N SER A 16 16.02 -0.24 2.11
CA SER A 16 14.99 0.25 3.03
C SER A 16 14.06 1.29 2.40
N GLU A 17 14.55 2.06 1.45
CA GLU A 17 13.79 3.13 0.83
C GLU A 17 13.35 2.77 -0.58
N HIS A 18 12.09 3.04 -0.88
CA HIS A 18 11.50 2.76 -2.20
C HIS A 18 10.76 3.98 -2.71
N LYS A 19 10.94 4.26 -3.99
CA LYS A 19 10.27 5.36 -4.64
C LYS A 19 8.84 4.94 -5.00
N ILE A 20 7.86 5.65 -4.46
CA ILE A 20 6.45 5.44 -4.75
C ILE A 20 5.93 6.72 -5.39
N THR A 21 6.00 6.81 -6.69
CA THR A 21 5.73 8.03 -7.48
C THR A 21 6.65 9.17 -7.01
N LYS A 22 6.11 10.22 -6.40
CA LYS A 22 6.92 11.33 -5.88
C LYS A 22 7.32 11.13 -4.41
N TYR A 23 6.80 10.07 -3.79
CA TYR A 23 7.05 9.79 -2.36
C TYR A 23 8.19 8.82 -2.18
N THR A 24 8.73 8.81 -0.97
CA THR A 24 9.71 7.79 -0.56
C THR A 24 9.11 6.98 0.58
N LEU A 25 9.02 5.68 0.40
CA LEU A 25 8.52 4.76 1.42
C LEU A 25 9.70 4.07 2.09
N ASP A 26 9.84 4.24 3.39
CA ASP A 26 10.86 3.56 4.18
C ASP A 26 10.21 2.40 4.92
N LEU A 27 10.57 1.18 4.52
CA LEU A 27 10.00 -0.02 5.12
C LEU A 27 10.47 -0.26 6.55
N ASN A 28 11.66 0.19 6.90
CA ASN A 28 12.18 -0.02 8.25
C ASN A 28 11.44 0.83 9.29
N SER A 29 11.20 2.09 8.96
CA SER A 29 10.49 3.00 9.85
C SER A 29 9.00 3.06 9.58
N ARG A 30 8.54 2.46 8.48
CA ARG A 30 7.15 2.50 8.02
C ARG A 30 6.66 3.92 7.90
N LYS A 31 7.44 4.73 7.19
CA LYS A 31 7.09 6.12 6.92
C LYS A 31 7.08 6.38 5.42
N ILE A 32 6.12 7.18 4.98
CA ILE A 32 6.12 7.69 3.62
C ILE A 32 6.36 9.20 3.71
N SER A 33 7.25 9.69 2.86
CA SER A 33 7.67 11.08 2.95
C SER A 33 7.69 11.75 1.58
N PHE A 34 7.55 13.06 1.61
CA PHE A 34 7.66 13.91 0.43
C PHE A 34 8.16 15.27 0.90
N GLU A 35 9.28 15.71 0.32
CA GLU A 35 9.98 16.92 0.76
C GLU A 35 10.32 16.81 2.24
N ASN A 36 9.92 17.76 3.07
CA ASN A 36 10.24 17.75 4.51
C ASN A 36 9.07 17.28 5.38
N LYS A 37 8.08 16.62 4.76
CA LYS A 37 6.95 16.04 5.49
C LYS A 37 7.05 14.52 5.48
N SER A 38 6.66 13.90 6.57
CA SER A 38 6.60 12.44 6.65
C SER A 38 5.33 12.01 7.38
N LEU A 39 4.86 10.82 7.04
CA LEU A 39 3.63 10.26 7.57
C LEU A 39 3.92 8.85 8.08
N ASN A 40 3.57 8.58 9.32
CA ASN A 40 3.69 7.24 9.88
C ASN A 40 2.58 6.34 9.35
N LEU A 41 2.97 5.12 8.99
CA LEU A 41 2.03 4.13 8.45
C LEU A 41 1.95 2.94 9.39
N THR A 42 0.80 2.29 9.40
CA THR A 42 0.69 0.99 10.04
C THR A 42 1.32 -0.07 9.13
N GLU A 43 1.53 -1.26 9.67
CA GLU A 43 2.08 -2.36 8.88
C GLU A 43 1.20 -2.65 7.67
N LYS A 44 -0.12 -2.72 7.87
CA LYS A 44 -1.05 -3.01 6.77
C LYS A 44 -1.07 -1.90 5.73
N GLU A 45 -0.93 -0.65 6.15
CA GLU A 45 -0.88 0.46 5.22
C GLU A 45 0.38 0.42 4.35
N SER A 46 1.53 0.14 4.94
CA SER A 46 2.76 0.02 4.17
C SER A 46 2.72 -1.20 3.24
N ASP A 47 2.15 -2.30 3.71
CA ASP A 47 1.96 -3.50 2.88
C ASP A 47 1.05 -3.22 1.69
N LEU A 48 -0.04 -2.48 1.91
CA LEU A 48 -0.96 -2.09 0.84
C LEU A 48 -0.25 -1.26 -0.23
N ILE A 49 0.48 -0.24 0.20
CA ILE A 49 1.19 0.63 -0.74
C ILE A 49 2.20 -0.19 -1.55
N LEU A 50 2.98 -1.02 -0.86
CA LEU A 50 3.98 -1.84 -1.53
C LEU A 50 3.36 -2.78 -2.55
N PHE A 51 2.29 -3.46 -2.15
CA PHE A 51 1.61 -4.42 -3.04
C PHE A 51 0.99 -3.72 -4.25
N ILE A 52 0.25 -2.64 -4.01
CA ILE A 52 -0.43 -1.92 -5.10
C ILE A 52 0.60 -1.30 -6.04
N ASN A 53 1.69 -0.76 -5.50
CA ASN A 53 2.72 -0.14 -6.35
C ASN A 53 3.47 -1.16 -7.20
N SER A 54 3.59 -2.40 -6.74
CA SER A 54 4.28 -3.44 -7.50
C SER A 54 3.43 -4.03 -8.61
N HIS A 55 2.19 -3.59 -8.75
CA HIS A 55 1.26 -4.03 -9.79
C HIS A 55 0.70 -2.82 -10.53
N LYS A 56 0.52 -2.94 -11.84
CA LYS A 56 -0.14 -1.88 -12.62
C LYS A 56 -1.59 -1.73 -12.21
N ARG A 57 -2.19 -2.84 -11.81
CA ARG A 57 -3.58 -2.90 -11.39
C ARG A 57 -3.69 -3.98 -10.33
N ALA A 58 -3.95 -3.57 -9.11
CA ALA A 58 -4.10 -4.50 -8.00
C ALA A 58 -5.57 -4.85 -7.82
N ASP A 59 -5.92 -6.10 -8.11
CA ASP A 59 -7.26 -6.63 -7.94
C ASP A 59 -7.60 -6.68 -6.45
N LEU A 60 -8.84 -6.27 -6.11
CA LEU A 60 -9.31 -6.22 -4.73
C LEU A 60 -9.17 -7.56 -4.01
N LYS A 61 -9.54 -8.65 -4.66
CA LYS A 61 -9.43 -9.99 -4.07
C LYS A 61 -7.99 -10.41 -3.88
N LYS A 62 -7.11 -10.04 -4.79
CA LYS A 62 -5.68 -10.32 -4.64
C LYS A 62 -5.07 -9.52 -3.50
N ILE A 63 -5.46 -8.26 -3.35
CA ILE A 63 -5.02 -7.44 -2.23
C ILE A 63 -5.43 -8.11 -0.92
N GLN A 64 -6.68 -8.51 -0.82
CA GLN A 64 -7.19 -9.17 0.39
C GLN A 64 -6.38 -10.41 0.72
N LYS A 65 -6.17 -11.26 -0.28
CA LYS A 65 -5.47 -12.52 -0.09
C LYS A 65 -3.99 -12.33 0.25
N ARG A 66 -3.32 -11.39 -0.41
CA ARG A 66 -1.87 -11.21 -0.26
C ARG A 66 -1.49 -10.39 0.94
N VAL A 67 -2.27 -9.38 1.28
CA VAL A 67 -1.96 -8.50 2.40
C VAL A 67 -2.48 -9.08 3.71
N TRP A 68 -3.66 -9.68 3.69
CA TRP A 68 -4.26 -10.24 4.91
C TRP A 68 -4.11 -11.75 5.05
N GLY A 69 -3.65 -12.44 4.01
CA GLY A 69 -3.41 -13.87 4.08
C GLY A 69 -4.61 -14.72 3.73
N HIS A 70 -4.65 -15.93 4.27
CA HIS A 70 -5.63 -16.94 3.84
C HIS A 70 -6.96 -16.90 4.57
N SER A 71 -7.28 -15.82 5.24
CA SER A 71 -8.57 -15.75 5.93
C SER A 71 -9.68 -15.62 4.89
N ASN A 72 -10.36 -16.72 4.62
CA ASN A 72 -11.51 -16.73 3.74
C ASN A 72 -12.70 -15.98 4.33
N ASP A 73 -12.65 -15.73 5.63
CA ASP A 73 -13.71 -15.03 6.33
C ASP A 73 -13.58 -13.52 6.26
N LEU A 74 -12.45 -13.03 5.76
CA LEU A 74 -12.21 -11.60 5.66
C LEU A 74 -12.93 -11.04 4.45
N GLU A 75 -13.81 -10.10 4.66
CA GLU A 75 -14.54 -9.47 3.58
C GLU A 75 -13.68 -8.41 2.86
N THR A 76 -13.94 -8.21 1.58
CA THR A 76 -13.27 -7.17 0.81
C THR A 76 -13.51 -5.79 1.39
N HIS A 77 -14.57 -5.65 2.18
CA HIS A 77 -14.88 -4.44 2.93
C HIS A 77 -13.71 -4.01 3.84
N THR A 78 -12.98 -4.97 4.39
CA THR A 78 -11.80 -4.66 5.22
C THR A 78 -10.73 -3.93 4.41
N VAL A 79 -10.50 -4.38 3.18
CA VAL A 79 -9.55 -3.72 2.27
C VAL A 79 -10.01 -2.30 1.99
N GLU A 80 -11.28 -2.15 1.63
CA GLU A 80 -11.84 -0.83 1.31
C GLU A 80 -11.73 0.14 2.46
N THR A 81 -11.96 -0.33 3.70
CA THR A 81 -11.82 0.50 4.89
C THR A 81 -10.39 0.98 5.07
N HIS A 82 -9.42 0.09 4.88
CA HIS A 82 -8.01 0.46 4.99
C HIS A 82 -7.59 1.44 3.90
N ILE A 83 -8.08 1.24 2.69
CA ILE A 83 -7.81 2.16 1.57
C ILE A 83 -8.39 3.54 1.89
N TYR A 84 -9.60 3.59 2.42
CA TYR A 84 -10.25 4.85 2.77
C TYR A 84 -9.41 5.62 3.80
N ARG A 85 -8.96 4.92 4.85
CA ARG A 85 -8.15 5.53 5.91
C ARG A 85 -6.81 6.03 5.37
N LEU A 86 -6.19 5.23 4.52
CA LEU A 86 -4.91 5.60 3.92
C LEU A 86 -5.05 6.83 3.03
N ARG A 87 -6.11 6.88 2.22
CA ARG A 87 -6.38 8.05 1.39
C ARG A 87 -6.56 9.30 2.24
N LYS A 88 -7.27 9.17 3.36
CA LYS A 88 -7.50 10.30 4.26
C LYS A 88 -6.18 10.78 4.86
N LYS A 89 -5.32 9.86 5.28
CA LYS A 89 -4.00 10.21 5.81
C LYS A 89 -3.16 10.98 4.77
N MET A 90 -3.15 10.49 3.54
CA MET A 90 -2.39 11.13 2.47
C MET A 90 -2.94 12.51 2.14
N LYS A 91 -4.24 12.65 2.12
CA LYS A 91 -4.88 13.94 1.89
C LYS A 91 -4.57 14.94 3.01
N ASP A 92 -4.71 14.49 4.25
CA ASP A 92 -4.51 15.37 5.39
C ASP A 92 -3.06 15.81 5.53
N LYS A 93 -2.11 14.91 5.25
CA LYS A 93 -0.69 15.22 5.43
C LYS A 93 -0.06 15.93 4.24
N PHE A 94 -0.38 15.47 3.04
CA PHE A 94 0.28 15.96 1.82
C PHE A 94 -0.66 16.71 0.89
N GLY A 95 -1.93 16.78 1.21
CA GLY A 95 -2.91 17.40 0.32
C GLY A 95 -3.19 16.57 -0.93
N ASP A 96 -2.81 15.30 -0.92
CA ASP A 96 -2.93 14.42 -2.09
C ASP A 96 -4.18 13.56 -1.96
N ASN A 97 -5.21 13.89 -2.73
CA ASN A 97 -6.44 13.13 -2.74
C ASN A 97 -6.54 12.14 -3.91
N LYS A 98 -5.44 11.96 -4.65
CA LYS A 98 -5.39 11.07 -5.81
C LYS A 98 -4.27 10.02 -5.71
N PHE A 99 -3.74 9.80 -4.53
CA PHE A 99 -2.63 8.88 -4.35
C PHE A 99 -3.00 7.46 -4.76
N ILE A 100 -4.18 7.00 -4.36
CA ILE A 100 -4.69 5.69 -4.75
C ILE A 100 -5.94 5.90 -5.60
N LEU A 101 -5.91 5.40 -6.82
CA LEU A 101 -7.03 5.51 -7.74
C LEU A 101 -7.86 4.23 -7.69
N SER A 102 -9.18 4.42 -7.71
CA SER A 102 -10.11 3.28 -7.80
C SER A 102 -10.25 2.85 -9.24
N LEU A 103 -10.18 1.55 -9.45
CA LEU A 103 -10.44 0.92 -10.74
C LEU A 103 -11.63 -0.02 -10.57
N LYS A 104 -12.16 -0.48 -11.68
CA LYS A 104 -13.18 -1.53 -11.61
C LYS A 104 -12.54 -2.76 -10.95
N ASN A 105 -13.05 -3.16 -9.79
CA ASN A 105 -12.60 -4.31 -9.02
C ASN A 105 -11.17 -4.21 -8.48
N GLY A 106 -10.62 -3.01 -8.37
CA GLY A 106 -9.27 -2.88 -7.84
C GLY A 106 -8.79 -1.47 -7.65
N TYR A 107 -7.47 -1.33 -7.47
CA TYR A 107 -6.82 -0.07 -7.18
C TYR A 107 -5.47 0.02 -7.89
N LYS A 108 -4.97 1.24 -8.03
CA LYS A 108 -3.60 1.48 -8.49
C LYS A 108 -3.05 2.73 -7.83
N ILE A 109 -1.73 2.80 -7.74
CA ILE A 109 -1.05 4.01 -7.30
C ILE A 109 -0.99 4.97 -8.49
N ASN A 110 -1.31 6.22 -8.24
CA ASN A 110 -1.34 7.24 -9.28
C ASN A 110 0.07 7.60 -9.74
#